data_740d75781aa109a38301da62893ea684
#
_entry.id   740d75781aa109a38301da62893ea684
#
_cell.length_a   1.000
_cell.length_b   1.000
_cell.length_c   1.000
_cell.angle_alpha   90.00
_cell.angle_beta   90.00
_cell.angle_gamma   90.00
#
_symmetry.space_group_name_H-M   'P 1'
#
loop_
_entity.id
_entity.type
_entity.pdbx_description
1 polymer ?
#
loop_
_entity_poly.entity_id
_entity_poly.type
_entity_poly.pdbx_seq_one_letter_code
_entity_poly.pdbx_strand_id
1 'polypeptide(L)'
;MATNDYTSHSKKDVLFSETENNDIEDDFDVERFIRKNDSNITKTVVTKIVIQILVVVLLLCITFLIRQLLCFSIFFYIIAFLIISNKFRNDYAEHINQAISSFKKIKYYQHKIEGGAAWGKMISCPGKQHTKDLTRIEIGDNIIKAMDLELYQNIGRYDTITYFTGEYYDVSFGDKSFANNVMLVNGNIEHVKKRGYTFQHEGYTIYAYNEDNINDSDINHVYALAEKLRNYLNDKKFIIDFAGDKILLMLATNIKDNFRYGFFDYDIADRLRRDISLLKHRIKIAEILASA
;
A
#
# COMPACT_ATOMS: atom_id res chain seq x y z
N MET A 1 43.86 11.08 -12.62
CA MET A 1 43.41 9.70 -12.88
C MET A 1 42.84 9.18 -11.57
N ALA A 2 41.55 9.23 -11.42
CA ALA A 2 40.83 8.66 -10.25
C ALA A 2 39.84 7.66 -10.81
N THR A 3 40.07 6.41 -10.51
CA THR A 3 39.24 5.26 -10.89
C THR A 3 38.04 5.22 -9.95
N ASN A 4 36.85 5.42 -10.51
CA ASN A 4 35.59 5.20 -9.80
C ASN A 4 35.27 3.70 -9.79
N ASP A 5 35.46 3.08 -8.64
CA ASP A 5 34.92 1.76 -8.34
C ASP A 5 33.44 1.86 -8.04
N TYR A 6 32.60 1.48 -8.99
CA TYR A 6 31.20 1.20 -8.77
C TYR A 6 31.05 -0.18 -8.14
N THR A 7 31.10 -0.26 -6.82
CA THR A 7 30.68 -1.45 -6.09
C THR A 7 29.15 -1.57 -6.15
N SER A 8 28.70 -2.57 -6.89
CA SER A 8 27.30 -3.02 -6.91
C SER A 8 26.85 -3.43 -5.51
N HIS A 9 26.10 -2.58 -4.82
CA HIS A 9 25.36 -3.01 -3.64
C HIS A 9 24.23 -3.94 -4.06
N SER A 10 24.47 -5.22 -3.87
CA SER A 10 23.42 -6.24 -3.83
C SER A 10 22.31 -5.78 -2.91
N LYS A 11 21.10 -5.59 -3.48
CA LYS A 11 19.87 -5.45 -2.73
C LYS A 11 19.68 -6.72 -1.91
N LYS A 12 20.08 -6.70 -0.66
CA LYS A 12 19.56 -7.64 0.33
C LYS A 12 18.09 -7.31 0.48
N ASP A 13 17.24 -8.18 -0.02
CA ASP A 13 15.84 -8.24 0.35
C ASP A 13 15.80 -8.27 1.87
N VAL A 14 15.24 -7.21 2.46
CA VAL A 14 14.90 -7.21 3.88
C VAL A 14 13.71 -8.15 3.98
N LEU A 15 14.00 -9.43 4.13
CA LEU A 15 13.04 -10.39 4.63
C LEU A 15 12.49 -9.82 5.94
N PHE A 16 11.19 -9.61 5.98
CA PHE A 16 10.48 -9.42 7.23
C PHE A 16 10.87 -10.60 8.11
N SER A 17 11.62 -10.36 9.18
CA SER A 17 11.86 -11.38 10.18
C SER A 17 10.49 -11.81 10.67
N GLU A 18 10.18 -13.07 10.47
CA GLU A 18 9.06 -13.75 11.12
C GLU A 18 9.28 -13.67 12.64
N THR A 19 8.87 -12.54 13.22
CA THR A 19 8.65 -12.51 14.66
C THR A 19 7.37 -13.30 14.88
N GLU A 20 7.53 -14.47 15.47
CA GLU A 20 6.47 -15.30 16.02
C GLU A 20 5.53 -14.44 16.88
N ASN A 21 4.48 -13.92 16.29
CA ASN A 21 3.30 -13.45 16.99
C ASN A 21 2.24 -14.57 16.89
N ASN A 22 2.37 -15.52 17.79
CA ASN A 22 1.48 -16.66 18.00
C ASN A 22 0.17 -16.26 18.69
N ASP A 23 -0.68 -15.39 18.10
CA ASP A 23 -2.02 -15.20 18.69
C ASP A 23 -3.09 -14.71 17.69
N ILE A 24 -2.88 -14.94 16.40
CA ILE A 24 -3.98 -14.88 15.45
C ILE A 24 -4.20 -16.30 14.99
N GLU A 25 -5.36 -16.87 15.30
CA GLU A 25 -5.84 -18.08 14.62
C GLU A 25 -5.76 -17.81 13.12
N ASP A 26 -4.71 -18.33 12.54
CA ASP A 26 -4.34 -18.12 11.15
C ASP A 26 -5.17 -19.09 10.30
N ASP A 27 -6.49 -18.86 10.27
CA ASP A 27 -7.48 -19.69 9.57
C ASP A 27 -7.23 -19.76 8.07
N PHE A 28 -6.32 -18.90 7.53
CA PHE A 28 -6.01 -18.89 6.12
C PHE A 28 -4.62 -19.44 5.81
N ASP A 29 -4.61 -20.67 5.35
CA ASP A 29 -3.43 -21.32 4.82
C ASP A 29 -3.25 -20.96 3.33
N VAL A 30 -2.34 -20.01 3.07
CA VAL A 30 -1.98 -19.57 1.71
C VAL A 30 -1.53 -20.75 0.85
N GLU A 31 -0.78 -21.68 1.42
CA GLU A 31 -0.27 -22.87 0.72
C GLU A 31 -1.41 -23.79 0.31
N ARG A 32 -2.39 -23.98 1.19
CA ARG A 32 -3.59 -24.77 0.89
C ARG A 32 -4.42 -24.11 -0.21
N PHE A 33 -4.55 -22.78 -0.19
CA PHE A 33 -5.22 -22.04 -1.25
C PHE A 33 -4.50 -22.19 -2.59
N ILE A 34 -3.17 -22.01 -2.63
CA ILE A 34 -2.35 -22.15 -3.83
C ILE A 34 -2.48 -23.57 -4.37
N ARG A 35 -2.32 -24.62 -3.54
CA ARG A 35 -2.46 -26.02 -3.97
C ARG A 35 -3.84 -26.32 -4.52
N LYS A 36 -4.90 -25.82 -3.86
CA LYS A 36 -6.28 -26.02 -4.33
C LYS A 36 -6.55 -25.34 -5.67
N ASN A 37 -5.89 -24.24 -5.95
CA ASN A 37 -6.07 -23.43 -7.16
C ASN A 37 -4.92 -23.56 -8.16
N ASP A 38 -3.99 -24.48 -7.94
CA ASP A 38 -2.79 -24.65 -8.76
C ASP A 38 -3.11 -24.79 -10.26
N SER A 39 -4.12 -25.59 -10.60
CA SER A 39 -4.58 -25.73 -11.97
C SER A 39 -5.04 -24.41 -12.60
N ASN A 40 -5.75 -23.56 -11.86
CA ASN A 40 -6.22 -22.27 -12.33
C ASN A 40 -5.07 -21.27 -12.45
N ILE A 41 -4.17 -21.25 -11.47
CA ILE A 41 -2.97 -20.41 -11.45
C ILE A 41 -2.09 -20.78 -12.65
N THR A 42 -1.80 -22.05 -12.83
CA THR A 42 -1.01 -22.56 -13.96
C THR A 42 -1.68 -22.23 -15.30
N LYS A 43 -2.99 -22.42 -15.42
CA LYS A 43 -3.75 -22.07 -16.62
C LYS A 43 -3.63 -20.56 -16.93
N THR A 44 -3.70 -19.71 -15.93
CA THR A 44 -3.55 -18.25 -16.10
C THR A 44 -2.15 -17.90 -16.64
N VAL A 45 -1.09 -18.50 -16.07
CA VAL A 45 0.29 -18.30 -16.54
C VAL A 45 0.47 -18.78 -17.98
N VAL A 46 0.03 -20.01 -18.27
CA VAL A 46 0.12 -20.58 -19.62
C VAL A 46 -0.64 -19.75 -20.64
N THR A 47 -1.87 -19.33 -20.31
CA THR A 47 -2.68 -18.46 -21.17
C THR A 47 -1.95 -17.13 -21.45
N LYS A 48 -1.33 -16.53 -20.42
CA LYS A 48 -0.53 -15.31 -20.56
C LYS A 48 0.62 -15.50 -21.54
N ILE A 49 1.40 -16.57 -21.38
CA ILE A 49 2.54 -16.90 -22.27
C ILE A 49 2.07 -17.11 -23.71
N VAL A 50 1.02 -17.90 -23.89
CA VAL A 50 0.46 -18.18 -25.23
C VAL A 50 -0.01 -16.91 -25.93
N ILE A 51 -0.74 -16.04 -25.24
CA ILE A 51 -1.20 -14.76 -25.79
C ILE A 51 0.00 -13.86 -26.15
N GLN A 52 1.02 -13.80 -25.31
CA GLN A 52 2.23 -13.02 -25.59
C GLN A 52 2.93 -13.52 -26.87
N ILE A 53 3.11 -14.84 -26.99
CA ILE A 53 3.72 -15.46 -28.18
C ILE A 53 2.88 -15.15 -29.42
N LEU A 54 1.55 -15.34 -29.35
CA LEU A 54 0.66 -15.06 -30.48
C LEU A 54 0.73 -13.60 -30.94
N VAL A 55 0.77 -12.66 -30.01
CA VAL A 55 0.92 -11.23 -30.34
C VAL A 55 2.26 -10.96 -31.03
N VAL A 56 3.36 -11.51 -30.51
CA VAL A 56 4.68 -11.34 -31.13
C VAL A 56 4.71 -11.94 -32.55
N VAL A 57 4.20 -13.15 -32.73
CA VAL A 57 4.13 -13.83 -34.03
C VAL A 57 3.28 -13.01 -35.02
N LEU A 58 2.11 -12.55 -34.58
CA LEU A 58 1.22 -11.72 -35.42
C LEU A 58 1.92 -10.44 -35.89
N LEU A 59 2.63 -9.77 -34.98
CA LEU A 59 3.37 -8.54 -35.30
C LEU A 59 4.51 -8.80 -36.25
N LEU A 60 5.25 -9.90 -36.07
CA LEU A 60 6.31 -10.29 -37.02
C LEU A 60 5.73 -10.57 -38.41
N CYS A 61 4.58 -11.28 -38.51
CA CYS A 61 3.89 -11.51 -39.78
C CYS A 61 3.45 -10.19 -40.44
N ILE A 62 2.85 -9.27 -39.69
CA ILE A 62 2.43 -7.96 -40.21
C ILE A 62 3.65 -7.14 -40.69
N THR A 63 4.71 -7.14 -39.90
CA THR A 63 5.96 -6.41 -40.26
C THR A 63 6.60 -6.98 -41.52
N PHE A 64 6.57 -8.31 -41.68
CA PHE A 64 7.13 -8.99 -42.86
C PHE A 64 6.29 -8.75 -44.13
N LEU A 65 4.94 -8.80 -43.99
CA LEU A 65 4.03 -8.62 -45.13
C LEU A 65 3.95 -7.18 -45.63
N ILE A 66 4.09 -6.21 -44.71
CA ILE A 66 3.84 -4.80 -45.04
C ILE A 66 4.98 -3.92 -44.46
N ARG A 67 6.10 -3.93 -45.15
CA ARG A 67 7.33 -3.19 -44.78
C ARG A 67 7.12 -1.68 -44.54
N GLN A 68 6.06 -1.10 -45.13
CA GLN A 68 5.69 0.30 -44.95
C GLN A 68 4.89 0.59 -43.67
N LEU A 69 4.39 -0.44 -42.96
CA LEU A 69 3.55 -0.29 -41.76
C LEU A 69 4.31 -0.51 -40.44
N LEU A 70 5.63 -0.44 -40.45
CA LEU A 70 6.44 -0.70 -39.25
C LEU A 70 6.06 0.22 -38.09
N CYS A 71 5.78 1.49 -38.34
CA CYS A 71 5.31 2.44 -37.32
C CYS A 71 3.94 2.06 -36.75
N PHE A 72 3.02 1.58 -37.62
CA PHE A 72 1.69 1.12 -37.16
C PHE A 72 1.79 -0.15 -36.34
N SER A 73 2.69 -1.06 -36.69
CA SER A 73 2.93 -2.28 -35.92
C SER A 73 3.38 -2.00 -34.49
N ILE A 74 4.26 -1.03 -34.29
CA ILE A 74 4.69 -0.59 -32.96
C ILE A 74 3.52 -0.02 -32.18
N PHE A 75 2.69 0.80 -32.80
CA PHE A 75 1.50 1.40 -32.16
C PHE A 75 0.50 0.32 -31.74
N PHE A 76 0.19 -0.63 -32.60
CA PHE A 76 -0.68 -1.76 -32.25
C PHE A 76 -0.09 -2.66 -31.17
N TYR A 77 1.24 -2.82 -31.17
CA TYR A 77 1.92 -3.56 -30.09
C TYR A 77 1.71 -2.87 -28.73
N ILE A 78 1.88 -1.57 -28.66
CA ILE A 78 1.68 -0.82 -27.42
C ILE A 78 0.25 -0.94 -26.92
N ILE A 79 -0.74 -0.82 -27.82
CA ILE A 79 -2.16 -0.98 -27.48
C ILE A 79 -2.46 -2.40 -26.99
N ALA A 80 -2.03 -3.41 -27.72
CA ALA A 80 -2.21 -4.82 -27.33
C ALA A 80 -1.54 -5.11 -25.99
N PHE A 81 -0.33 -4.61 -25.79
CA PHE A 81 0.39 -4.71 -24.51
C PHE A 81 -0.40 -4.12 -23.35
N LEU A 82 -0.98 -2.92 -23.52
CA LEU A 82 -1.77 -2.25 -22.48
C LEU A 82 -3.05 -3.03 -22.17
N ILE A 83 -3.77 -3.49 -23.17
CA ILE A 83 -5.01 -4.26 -23.00
C ILE A 83 -4.73 -5.59 -22.29
N ILE A 84 -3.73 -6.33 -22.74
CA ILE A 84 -3.36 -7.63 -22.18
C ILE A 84 -2.85 -7.45 -20.74
N SER A 85 -1.98 -6.48 -20.51
CA SER A 85 -1.46 -6.17 -19.18
C SER A 85 -2.60 -5.84 -18.20
N ASN A 86 -3.59 -5.05 -18.64
CA ASN A 86 -4.72 -4.67 -17.80
C ASN A 86 -5.61 -5.88 -17.46
N LYS A 87 -5.86 -6.77 -18.44
CA LYS A 87 -6.59 -8.01 -18.21
C LYS A 87 -5.91 -8.87 -17.15
N PHE A 88 -4.62 -9.14 -17.29
CA PHE A 88 -3.88 -9.97 -16.31
C PHE A 88 -3.83 -9.37 -14.92
N ARG A 89 -3.78 -8.04 -14.82
CA ARG A 89 -3.89 -7.36 -13.52
C ARG A 89 -5.25 -7.60 -12.86
N ASN A 90 -6.32 -7.53 -13.64
CA ASN A 90 -7.67 -7.78 -13.11
C ASN A 90 -7.83 -9.25 -12.69
N ASP A 91 -7.34 -10.19 -13.49
CA ASP A 91 -7.36 -11.63 -13.17
C ASP A 91 -6.56 -11.89 -11.87
N TYR A 92 -5.42 -11.23 -11.70
CA TYR A 92 -4.62 -11.33 -10.47
C TYR A 92 -5.33 -10.75 -9.25
N ALA A 93 -5.96 -9.57 -9.39
CA ALA A 93 -6.75 -8.98 -8.31
C ALA A 93 -7.93 -9.87 -7.92
N GLU A 94 -8.53 -10.59 -8.88
CA GLU A 94 -9.56 -11.58 -8.59
C GLU A 94 -9.01 -12.76 -7.79
N HIS A 95 -7.84 -13.30 -8.12
CA HIS A 95 -7.17 -14.34 -7.33
C HIS A 95 -6.91 -13.89 -5.89
N ILE A 96 -6.44 -12.66 -5.69
CA ILE A 96 -6.28 -12.10 -4.35
C ILE A 96 -7.63 -12.05 -3.64
N ASN A 97 -8.67 -11.50 -4.26
CA ASN A 97 -9.99 -11.39 -3.64
C ASN A 97 -10.60 -12.76 -3.31
N GLN A 98 -10.40 -13.76 -4.15
CA GLN A 98 -10.80 -15.14 -3.85
C GLN A 98 -10.04 -15.71 -2.65
N ALA A 99 -8.74 -15.44 -2.56
CA ALA A 99 -7.92 -15.88 -1.45
C ALA A 99 -8.36 -15.25 -0.12
N ILE A 100 -8.67 -13.96 -0.11
CA ILE A 100 -9.01 -13.21 1.12
C ILE A 100 -10.50 -13.26 1.48
N SER A 101 -11.39 -13.67 0.58
CA SER A 101 -12.84 -13.71 0.82
C SER A 101 -13.25 -14.62 1.98
N SER A 102 -12.39 -15.58 2.35
CA SER A 102 -12.59 -16.45 3.50
C SER A 102 -12.25 -15.80 4.84
N PHE A 103 -11.53 -14.68 4.84
CA PHE A 103 -11.04 -14.07 6.07
C PHE A 103 -12.06 -13.20 6.80
N LYS A 104 -12.61 -12.23 6.15
CA LYS A 104 -13.56 -11.23 6.68
C LYS A 104 -14.14 -10.47 5.49
N LYS A 105 -14.96 -9.44 5.74
CA LYS A 105 -15.46 -8.54 4.69
C LYS A 105 -14.34 -7.63 4.17
N ILE A 106 -13.43 -8.20 3.41
CA ILE A 106 -12.28 -7.51 2.84
C ILE A 106 -12.41 -7.48 1.33
N LYS A 107 -12.15 -6.33 0.73
CA LYS A 107 -12.09 -6.16 -0.71
C LYS A 107 -10.80 -5.43 -1.09
N TYR A 108 -10.06 -6.03 -2.00
CA TYR A 108 -8.88 -5.43 -2.61
C TYR A 108 -9.23 -4.84 -3.98
N TYR A 109 -8.78 -3.62 -4.23
CA TYR A 109 -8.97 -2.91 -5.48
C TYR A 109 -7.63 -2.42 -5.99
N GLN A 110 -7.12 -3.07 -7.03
CA GLN A 110 -5.92 -2.62 -7.70
C GLN A 110 -6.20 -1.28 -8.43
N HIS A 111 -5.30 -0.32 -8.27
CA HIS A 111 -5.36 1.00 -8.95
C HIS A 111 -6.60 1.86 -8.69
N LYS A 112 -7.46 1.52 -7.75
CA LYS A 112 -8.54 2.43 -7.37
C LYS A 112 -7.95 3.57 -6.56
N ILE A 113 -8.12 4.79 -7.07
CA ILE A 113 -7.81 6.03 -6.37
C ILE A 113 -9.12 6.50 -5.73
N GLU A 114 -9.21 6.49 -4.41
CA GLU A 114 -10.25 7.25 -3.73
C GLU A 114 -9.70 8.64 -3.42
N GLY A 115 -10.25 9.64 -4.11
CA GLY A 115 -9.91 11.03 -3.88
C GLY A 115 -10.48 11.52 -2.55
N GLY A 116 -9.69 12.27 -1.84
CA GLY A 116 -10.07 12.91 -0.59
C GLY A 116 -8.87 12.98 0.34
N ALA A 117 -8.03 13.95 0.07
CA ALA A 117 -6.70 14.03 0.66
C ALA A 117 -6.72 14.51 2.13
N ALA A 118 -7.26 13.70 3.03
CA ALA A 118 -7.16 13.96 4.46
C ALA A 118 -5.70 13.95 4.95
N TRP A 119 -4.79 13.26 4.23
CA TRP A 119 -3.34 13.31 4.48
C TRP A 119 -2.75 14.73 4.46
N GLY A 120 -3.33 15.66 3.71
CA GLY A 120 -2.90 17.07 3.68
C GLY A 120 -3.07 17.80 5.01
N LYS A 121 -3.77 17.20 5.98
CA LYS A 121 -3.82 17.67 7.37
C LYS A 121 -2.58 17.24 8.18
N MET A 122 -1.88 16.19 7.74
CA MET A 122 -0.75 15.60 8.46
C MET A 122 0.60 16.00 7.87
N ILE A 123 0.73 16.08 6.55
CA ILE A 123 1.98 16.45 5.87
C ILE A 123 1.78 17.67 4.98
N SER A 124 2.73 18.59 5.02
CA SER A 124 2.80 19.73 4.11
C SER A 124 3.51 19.31 2.84
N CYS A 125 2.75 18.99 1.80
CA CYS A 125 3.28 18.66 0.48
C CYS A 125 2.67 19.59 -0.57
N PRO A 126 3.47 20.43 -1.23
CA PRO A 126 2.98 21.31 -2.31
C PRO A 126 2.80 20.57 -3.63
N GLY A 127 3.17 19.30 -3.69
CA GLY A 127 3.25 18.52 -4.91
C GLY A 127 2.03 17.67 -5.19
N LYS A 128 2.28 16.51 -5.80
CA LYS A 128 1.29 15.53 -6.22
C LYS A 128 1.22 14.36 -5.27
N GLN A 129 0.07 13.70 -5.25
CA GLN A 129 -0.11 12.41 -4.59
C GLN A 129 -0.22 11.29 -5.61
N HIS A 130 0.30 10.14 -5.25
CA HIS A 130 0.06 8.90 -5.95
C HIS A 130 -0.43 7.87 -4.92
N THR A 131 -1.65 7.38 -5.12
CA THR A 131 -2.24 6.33 -4.28
C THR A 131 -2.46 5.08 -5.11
N LYS A 132 -2.24 3.92 -4.51
CA LYS A 132 -2.43 2.61 -5.16
C LYS A 132 -2.97 1.59 -4.18
N ASP A 133 -3.45 0.50 -4.73
CA ASP A 133 -3.67 -0.76 -4.01
C ASP A 133 -4.58 -0.61 -2.78
N LEU A 134 -5.77 0.00 -3.04
CA LEU A 134 -6.77 0.20 -2.02
C LEU A 134 -7.28 -1.16 -1.49
N THR A 135 -7.18 -1.32 -0.19
CA THR A 135 -7.80 -2.42 0.56
C THR A 135 -8.89 -1.84 1.44
N ARG A 136 -10.12 -2.28 1.26
CA ARG A 136 -11.24 -1.94 2.13
C ARG A 136 -11.49 -3.09 3.10
N ILE A 137 -11.44 -2.79 4.40
CA ILE A 137 -11.61 -3.74 5.49
C ILE A 137 -12.80 -3.27 6.32
N GLU A 138 -13.72 -4.18 6.62
CA GLU A 138 -14.88 -3.91 7.48
C GLU A 138 -14.72 -4.69 8.79
N ILE A 139 -14.65 -3.97 9.92
CA ILE A 139 -14.51 -4.55 11.26
C ILE A 139 -15.63 -3.98 12.14
N GLY A 140 -16.62 -4.81 12.46
CA GLY A 140 -17.86 -4.31 13.09
C GLY A 140 -18.53 -3.28 12.19
N ASP A 141 -18.83 -2.11 12.74
CA ASP A 141 -19.42 -0.98 12.02
C ASP A 141 -18.36 -0.03 11.40
N ASN A 142 -17.08 -0.33 11.63
CA ASN A 142 -16.00 0.52 11.16
C ASN A 142 -15.58 0.13 9.74
N ILE A 143 -15.35 1.14 8.92
CA ILE A 143 -14.82 0.99 7.56
C ILE A 143 -13.39 1.54 7.52
N ILE A 144 -12.45 0.66 7.22
CA ILE A 144 -11.04 0.99 7.11
C ILE A 144 -10.62 0.92 5.64
N LYS A 145 -9.97 1.96 5.18
CA LYS A 145 -9.35 2.03 3.85
C LYS A 145 -7.85 2.11 4.02
N ALA A 146 -7.14 1.10 3.55
CA ALA A 146 -5.68 1.05 3.54
C ALA A 146 -5.18 1.14 2.11
N MET A 147 -4.17 1.97 1.86
CA MET A 147 -3.60 2.15 0.52
C MET A 147 -2.13 2.53 0.59
N ASP A 148 -1.39 2.27 -0.48
CA ASP A 148 -0.07 2.82 -0.66
C ASP A 148 -0.17 4.30 -1.03
N LEU A 149 0.66 5.14 -0.40
CA LEU A 149 0.70 6.57 -0.59
C LEU A 149 2.12 7.03 -0.88
N GLU A 150 2.30 7.75 -1.97
CA GLU A 150 3.51 8.50 -2.28
C GLU A 150 3.17 9.97 -2.50
N LEU A 151 3.82 10.84 -1.75
CA LEU A 151 3.71 12.30 -1.89
C LEU A 151 5.00 12.83 -2.47
N TYR A 152 4.92 13.49 -3.63
CA TYR A 152 6.10 13.96 -4.33
C TYR A 152 5.85 15.25 -5.09
N GLN A 153 6.94 15.97 -5.40
CA GLN A 153 6.95 17.15 -6.25
C GLN A 153 8.02 17.00 -7.31
N ASN A 154 7.65 17.21 -8.56
CA ASN A 154 8.62 17.29 -9.65
C ASN A 154 9.27 18.68 -9.66
N ILE A 155 10.61 18.71 -9.56
CA ILE A 155 11.41 19.92 -9.66
C ILE A 155 12.13 19.87 -10.98
N GLY A 156 11.65 20.66 -11.95
CA GLY A 156 12.20 20.61 -13.28
C GLY A 156 11.82 19.36 -14.07
N ARG A 157 12.70 18.99 -15.03
CA ARG A 157 12.38 17.93 -16.02
C ARG A 157 12.68 16.51 -15.52
N TYR A 158 13.63 16.37 -14.61
CA TYR A 158 14.15 15.05 -14.20
C TYR A 158 14.22 14.83 -12.69
N ASP A 159 14.07 15.88 -11.88
CA ASP A 159 14.22 15.80 -10.44
C ASP A 159 12.87 15.69 -9.75
N THR A 160 12.81 14.83 -8.74
CA THR A 160 11.61 14.61 -7.91
C THR A 160 12.01 14.63 -6.45
N ILE A 161 11.36 15.49 -5.67
CA ILE A 161 11.43 15.44 -4.21
C ILE A 161 10.28 14.55 -3.72
N THR A 162 10.61 13.54 -2.94
CA THR A 162 9.61 12.70 -2.25
C THR A 162 9.45 13.21 -0.83
N TYR A 163 8.24 13.60 -0.46
CA TYR A 163 7.86 14.09 0.87
C TYR A 163 7.45 12.96 1.81
N PHE A 164 6.84 11.92 1.26
CA PHE A 164 6.42 10.74 2.01
C PHE A 164 6.28 9.54 1.07
N THR A 165 6.68 8.37 1.57
CA THR A 165 6.38 7.07 0.95
C THR A 165 5.99 6.11 2.05
N GLY A 166 4.86 5.41 1.87
CA GLY A 166 4.39 4.45 2.85
C GLY A 166 2.95 4.06 2.66
N GLU A 167 2.35 3.57 3.72
CA GLU A 167 0.94 3.20 3.76
C GLU A 167 0.11 4.27 4.44
N TYR A 168 -1.10 4.45 3.95
CA TYR A 168 -2.09 5.36 4.50
C TYR A 168 -3.36 4.60 4.84
N TYR A 169 -3.89 4.87 6.03
CA TYR A 169 -5.12 4.30 6.54
C TYR A 169 -6.11 5.42 6.87
N ASP A 170 -7.35 5.26 6.42
CA ASP A 170 -8.48 6.12 6.75
C ASP A 170 -9.55 5.23 7.41
N VAL A 171 -9.75 5.41 8.71
CA VAL A 171 -10.74 4.69 9.52
C VAL A 171 -11.90 5.60 9.80
N SER A 172 -13.08 5.22 9.37
CA SER A 172 -14.33 5.93 9.67
C SER A 172 -15.12 5.15 10.73
N PHE A 173 -15.47 5.83 11.81
CA PHE A 173 -16.33 5.32 12.88
C PHE A 173 -17.74 5.85 12.69
N GLY A 174 -18.76 4.97 12.72
CA GLY A 174 -20.13 5.36 12.45
C GLY A 174 -20.65 6.38 13.46
N ASP A 175 -20.58 6.04 14.75
CA ASP A 175 -21.21 6.83 15.83
C ASP A 175 -20.24 7.45 16.83
N LYS A 176 -18.93 7.22 16.67
CA LYS A 176 -17.90 7.81 17.55
C LYS A 176 -17.37 9.10 16.97
N SER A 177 -17.25 10.12 17.82
CA SER A 177 -16.55 11.36 17.49
C SER A 177 -15.40 11.57 18.48
N PHE A 178 -14.23 11.81 17.95
CA PHE A 178 -13.06 12.20 18.73
C PHE A 178 -13.12 13.73 18.93
N ALA A 179 -13.41 14.16 20.15
CA ALA A 179 -13.63 15.56 20.47
C ALA A 179 -12.42 16.45 20.16
N ASN A 180 -11.23 15.89 20.17
CA ASN A 180 -9.98 16.64 20.06
C ASN A 180 -9.22 16.24 18.80
N ASN A 181 -8.96 17.22 17.95
CA ASN A 181 -8.08 17.07 16.79
C ASN A 181 -6.62 17.00 17.25
N VAL A 182 -6.20 15.83 17.71
CA VAL A 182 -4.85 15.55 18.18
C VAL A 182 -4.11 14.73 17.16
N MET A 183 -2.94 15.17 16.78
CA MET A 183 -2.03 14.43 15.92
C MET A 183 -0.79 14.02 16.69
N LEU A 184 -0.44 12.74 16.66
CA LEU A 184 0.72 12.16 17.30
C LEU A 184 1.70 11.65 16.24
N VAL A 185 2.97 11.96 16.44
CA VAL A 185 4.06 11.57 15.54
C VAL A 185 5.05 10.70 16.29
N ASN A 186 5.27 9.49 15.80
CA ASN A 186 6.31 8.58 16.26
C ASN A 186 7.55 8.71 15.38
N GLY A 187 8.67 9.08 15.98
CA GLY A 187 9.94 9.26 15.29
C GLY A 187 10.05 10.57 14.50
N ASN A 188 11.17 10.74 13.82
CA ASN A 188 11.40 11.92 13.00
C ASN A 188 10.85 11.70 11.59
N ILE A 189 9.73 12.35 11.26
CA ILE A 189 9.13 12.41 9.93
C ILE A 189 9.24 13.85 9.44
N GLU A 190 9.82 14.03 8.26
CA GLU A 190 9.98 15.32 7.64
C GLU A 190 8.64 15.87 7.13
N HIS A 191 8.55 17.20 7.02
CA HIS A 191 7.39 17.90 6.46
C HIS A 191 6.06 17.70 7.21
N VAL A 192 6.10 17.25 8.46
CA VAL A 192 4.89 17.18 9.31
C VAL A 192 4.27 18.57 9.43
N LYS A 193 2.97 18.66 9.22
CA LYS A 193 2.21 19.90 9.32
C LYS A 193 2.01 20.26 10.79
N LYS A 194 2.77 21.24 11.26
CA LYS A 194 2.66 21.74 12.64
C LYS A 194 1.26 22.33 12.86
N ARG A 195 0.74 22.12 14.07
CA ARG A 195 -0.50 22.70 14.58
C ARG A 195 -0.20 23.60 15.76
N GLY A 196 -1.16 24.32 16.29
CA GLY A 196 -0.97 25.36 17.29
C GLY A 196 -0.05 25.01 18.44
N TYR A 197 -0.39 23.99 19.23
CA TYR A 197 0.41 23.53 20.36
C TYR A 197 1.22 22.30 20.01
N THR A 198 2.46 22.25 20.49
CA THR A 198 3.38 21.13 20.29
C THR A 198 4.03 20.77 21.60
N PHE A 199 3.96 19.52 22.02
CA PHE A 199 4.64 19.02 23.21
C PHE A 199 5.20 17.62 22.96
N GLN A 200 6.15 17.22 23.83
CA GLN A 200 6.77 15.90 23.81
C GLN A 200 6.27 15.08 24.97
N HIS A 201 5.93 13.83 24.71
CA HIS A 201 5.54 12.89 25.76
C HIS A 201 5.94 11.46 25.36
N GLU A 202 6.67 10.78 26.22
CA GLU A 202 7.08 9.36 26.06
C GLU A 202 7.69 9.02 24.68
N GLY A 203 8.42 9.95 24.09
CA GLY A 203 9.08 9.77 22.80
C GLY A 203 8.22 10.13 21.57
N TYR A 204 6.99 10.58 21.79
CA TYR A 204 6.12 11.10 20.75
C TYR A 204 6.13 12.62 20.69
N THR A 205 5.95 13.16 19.49
CA THR A 205 5.63 14.58 19.30
C THR A 205 4.13 14.71 19.06
N ILE A 206 3.46 15.52 19.89
CA ILE A 206 2.02 15.73 19.84
C ILE A 206 1.73 17.14 19.38
N TYR A 207 0.77 17.23 18.46
CA TYR A 207 0.26 18.49 17.94
C TYR A 207 -1.24 18.58 18.22
N ALA A 208 -1.66 19.70 18.85
CA ALA A 208 -3.06 19.99 19.13
C ALA A 208 -3.44 21.38 18.61
N TYR A 209 -4.70 21.63 18.31
CA TYR A 209 -5.16 22.96 17.88
C TYR A 209 -5.26 23.93 19.04
N ASN A 210 -5.78 23.49 20.19
CA ASN A 210 -5.94 24.30 21.39
C ASN A 210 -5.42 23.52 22.60
N GLU A 211 -4.81 24.25 23.58
CA GLU A 211 -4.32 23.67 24.83
C GLU A 211 -5.48 23.17 25.70
N ASP A 212 -6.59 23.90 25.74
CA ASP A 212 -7.77 23.57 26.54
C ASP A 212 -8.53 22.32 26.06
N ASN A 213 -8.26 21.86 24.84
CA ASN A 213 -8.90 20.68 24.26
C ASN A 213 -8.18 19.37 24.60
N ILE A 214 -7.10 19.44 25.36
CA ILE A 214 -6.34 18.25 25.76
C ILE A 214 -6.83 17.80 27.12
N ASN A 215 -7.89 16.98 27.11
CA ASN A 215 -8.30 16.30 28.32
C ASN A 215 -7.38 15.11 28.56
N ASP A 216 -6.89 14.92 29.79
CA ASP A 216 -5.98 13.82 30.14
C ASP A 216 -6.52 12.44 29.75
N SER A 217 -7.84 12.23 29.79
CA SER A 217 -8.45 10.96 29.38
C SER A 217 -8.32 10.69 27.90
N ASP A 218 -8.47 11.71 27.05
CA ASP A 218 -8.40 11.57 25.59
C ASP A 218 -6.97 11.32 25.14
N ILE A 219 -6.00 11.99 25.78
CA ILE A 219 -4.59 11.75 25.53
C ILE A 219 -4.19 10.32 25.89
N ASN A 220 -4.62 9.82 27.04
CA ASN A 220 -4.32 8.44 27.45
C ASN A 220 -4.85 7.42 26.43
N HIS A 221 -6.01 7.68 25.84
CA HIS A 221 -6.58 6.82 24.80
C HIS A 221 -5.75 6.84 23.52
N VAL A 222 -5.33 8.03 23.09
CA VAL A 222 -4.44 8.24 21.94
C VAL A 222 -3.10 7.53 22.16
N TYR A 223 -2.54 7.62 23.36
CA TYR A 223 -1.30 6.94 23.72
C TYR A 223 -1.44 5.44 23.71
N ALA A 224 -2.48 4.91 24.33
CA ALA A 224 -2.71 3.48 24.36
C ALA A 224 -2.77 2.87 22.95
N LEU A 225 -3.39 3.59 22.01
CA LEU A 225 -3.43 3.19 20.62
C LEU A 225 -2.06 3.31 19.93
N ALA A 226 -1.35 4.42 20.17
CA ALA A 226 -0.02 4.63 19.61
C ALA A 226 0.98 3.59 20.11
N GLU A 227 0.93 3.21 21.41
CA GLU A 227 1.75 2.15 21.96
C GLU A 227 1.44 0.77 21.37
N LYS A 228 0.16 0.42 21.18
CA LYS A 228 -0.21 -0.81 20.48
C LYS A 228 0.38 -0.84 19.06
N LEU A 229 0.30 0.28 18.34
CA LEU A 229 0.88 0.41 17.00
C LEU A 229 2.40 0.32 17.04
N ARG A 230 3.07 1.03 17.96
CA ARG A 230 4.53 1.01 18.09
C ARG A 230 5.05 -0.40 18.35
N ASN A 231 4.42 -1.11 19.28
CA ASN A 231 4.79 -2.48 19.62
C ASN A 231 4.60 -3.44 18.44
N TYR A 232 3.50 -3.29 17.69
CA TYR A 232 3.27 -4.13 16.51
C TYR A 232 4.21 -3.77 15.35
N LEU A 233 4.52 -2.49 15.17
CA LEU A 233 5.29 -1.98 14.03
C LEU A 233 6.82 -2.00 14.27
N ASN A 234 7.30 -2.48 15.43
CA ASN A 234 8.71 -2.55 15.77
C ASN A 234 9.42 -1.19 15.52
N ASP A 235 8.93 -0.14 16.17
CA ASP A 235 9.48 1.23 16.11
C ASP A 235 9.51 1.89 14.72
N LYS A 236 8.71 1.42 13.77
CA LYS A 236 8.53 2.14 12.51
C LYS A 236 7.96 3.53 12.76
N LYS A 237 8.35 4.48 11.92
CA LYS A 237 7.86 5.86 12.00
C LYS A 237 6.43 5.94 11.49
N PHE A 238 5.57 6.63 12.24
CA PHE A 238 4.18 6.85 11.82
C PHE A 238 3.62 8.18 12.34
N ILE A 239 2.56 8.64 11.70
CA ILE A 239 1.72 9.75 12.14
C ILE A 239 0.31 9.22 12.31
N ILE A 240 -0.30 9.47 13.46
CA ILE A 240 -1.71 9.18 13.69
C ILE A 240 -2.45 10.49 14.00
N ASP A 241 -3.57 10.72 13.33
CA ASP A 241 -4.38 11.92 13.47
C ASP A 241 -5.83 11.55 13.83
N PHE A 242 -6.30 12.05 14.96
CA PHE A 242 -7.68 11.93 15.42
C PHE A 242 -8.45 13.15 14.94
N ALA A 243 -9.32 12.98 13.97
CA ALA A 243 -9.99 14.08 13.27
C ALA A 243 -11.51 13.84 13.17
N GLY A 244 -12.25 14.31 14.16
CA GLY A 244 -13.70 14.17 14.20
C GLY A 244 -14.12 12.71 14.33
N ASP A 245 -14.83 12.17 13.33
CA ASP A 245 -15.29 10.78 13.25
C ASP A 245 -14.25 9.81 12.65
N LYS A 246 -13.00 10.26 12.50
CA LYS A 246 -11.97 9.51 11.79
C LYS A 246 -10.67 9.40 12.56
N ILE A 247 -10.00 8.27 12.32
CA ILE A 247 -8.57 8.11 12.61
C ILE A 247 -7.84 7.96 11.28
N LEU A 248 -6.81 8.78 11.09
CA LEU A 248 -5.93 8.73 9.94
C LEU A 248 -4.55 8.26 10.39
N LEU A 249 -3.98 7.27 9.72
CA LEU A 249 -2.62 6.80 10.00
C LEU A 249 -1.78 6.89 8.73
N MET A 250 -0.59 7.45 8.85
CA MET A 250 0.46 7.39 7.84
C MET A 250 1.63 6.60 8.41
N LEU A 251 1.93 5.47 7.81
CA LEU A 251 3.03 4.60 8.20
C LEU A 251 4.16 4.72 7.18
N ALA A 252 5.31 5.26 7.60
CA ALA A 252 6.47 5.36 6.73
C ALA A 252 7.05 3.98 6.46
N THR A 253 7.05 3.57 5.19
CA THR A 253 7.62 2.32 4.72
C THR A 253 8.48 2.57 3.48
N ASN A 254 9.51 1.76 3.31
CA ASN A 254 10.34 1.81 2.11
C ASN A 254 9.80 0.93 0.98
N ILE A 255 8.62 0.34 1.18
CA ILE A 255 8.04 -0.60 0.22
C ILE A 255 7.37 0.21 -0.88
N LYS A 256 7.98 0.19 -2.06
CA LYS A 256 7.40 0.72 -3.30
C LYS A 256 6.77 -0.43 -4.07
N ASP A 257 5.64 -0.14 -4.74
CA ASP A 257 4.97 -1.07 -5.66
C ASP A 257 4.53 -2.42 -5.02
N ASN A 258 3.89 -2.34 -3.87
CA ASN A 258 3.13 -3.46 -3.32
C ASN A 258 2.05 -3.90 -4.34
N PHE A 259 1.67 -5.18 -4.33
CA PHE A 259 0.62 -5.75 -5.19
C PHE A 259 0.80 -5.53 -6.71
N ARG A 260 1.98 -5.16 -7.16
CA ARG A 260 2.22 -4.95 -8.59
C ARG A 260 2.44 -6.26 -9.31
N TYR A 261 1.48 -6.66 -10.13
CA TYR A 261 1.62 -7.78 -11.06
C TYR A 261 2.00 -7.26 -12.45
N GLY A 262 3.24 -7.53 -12.85
CA GLY A 262 3.78 -7.05 -14.12
C GLY A 262 3.47 -7.98 -15.29
N PHE A 263 3.65 -7.45 -16.49
CA PHE A 263 3.45 -8.21 -17.74
C PHE A 263 4.39 -9.42 -17.85
N PHE A 264 5.61 -9.31 -17.29
CA PHE A 264 6.61 -10.37 -17.30
C PHE A 264 6.68 -11.19 -16.01
N ASP A 265 5.77 -10.95 -15.06
CA ASP A 265 5.71 -11.75 -13.84
C ASP A 265 5.00 -13.07 -14.14
N TYR A 266 5.71 -14.18 -14.02
CA TYR A 266 5.19 -15.52 -14.27
C TYR A 266 5.00 -16.33 -12.99
N ASP A 267 5.63 -15.92 -11.90
CA ASP A 267 5.50 -16.55 -10.59
C ASP A 267 4.33 -15.95 -9.80
N ILE A 268 3.13 -16.42 -10.12
CA ILE A 268 1.91 -15.99 -9.43
C ILE A 268 1.89 -16.51 -7.99
N ALA A 269 2.40 -17.71 -7.74
CA ALA A 269 2.32 -18.33 -6.43
C ALA A 269 3.15 -17.58 -5.38
N ASP A 270 4.41 -17.29 -5.66
CA ASP A 270 5.27 -16.53 -4.75
C ASP A 270 4.76 -15.10 -4.57
N ARG A 271 4.20 -14.55 -5.62
CA ARG A 271 3.57 -13.23 -5.54
C ARG A 271 2.36 -13.23 -4.62
N LEU A 272 1.47 -14.22 -4.75
CA LEU A 272 0.32 -14.38 -3.87
C LEU A 272 0.73 -14.55 -2.41
N ARG A 273 1.77 -15.33 -2.12
CA ARG A 273 2.30 -15.48 -0.74
C ARG A 273 2.66 -14.13 -0.15
N ARG A 274 3.46 -13.36 -0.87
CA ARG A 274 3.90 -12.04 -0.43
C ARG A 274 2.75 -11.05 -0.26
N ASP A 275 1.87 -10.97 -1.24
CA ASP A 275 0.80 -9.99 -1.25
C ASP A 275 -0.28 -10.32 -0.21
N ILE A 276 -0.52 -11.61 0.07
CA ILE A 276 -1.40 -12.04 1.16
C ILE A 276 -0.77 -11.76 2.53
N SER A 277 0.54 -11.97 2.70
CA SER A 277 1.25 -11.59 3.93
C SER A 277 1.10 -10.09 4.20
N LEU A 278 1.23 -9.26 3.16
CA LEU A 278 1.03 -7.81 3.28
C LEU A 278 -0.41 -7.44 3.63
N LEU A 279 -1.39 -8.15 3.06
CA LEU A 279 -2.81 -7.96 3.43
C LEU A 279 -3.08 -8.34 4.88
N LYS A 280 -2.49 -9.43 5.38
CA LYS A 280 -2.56 -9.80 6.81
C LYS A 280 -2.00 -8.68 7.69
N HIS A 281 -0.86 -8.10 7.31
CA HIS A 281 -0.29 -6.94 7.99
C HIS A 281 -1.26 -5.74 8.03
N ARG A 282 -1.89 -5.41 6.89
CA ARG A 282 -2.91 -4.35 6.81
C ARG A 282 -4.13 -4.64 7.68
N ILE A 283 -4.58 -5.89 7.71
CA ILE A 283 -5.70 -6.32 8.57
C ILE A 283 -5.35 -6.10 10.04
N LYS A 284 -4.15 -6.50 10.47
CA LYS A 284 -3.73 -6.34 11.85
C LYS A 284 -3.66 -4.88 12.29
N ILE A 285 -3.11 -4.02 11.45
CA ILE A 285 -3.14 -2.57 11.69
C ILE A 285 -4.58 -2.06 11.78
N ALA A 286 -5.45 -2.50 10.87
CA ALA A 286 -6.85 -2.12 10.86
C ALA A 286 -7.57 -2.56 12.15
N GLU A 287 -7.29 -3.75 12.68
CA GLU A 287 -7.84 -4.24 13.95
C GLU A 287 -7.37 -3.39 15.13
N ILE A 288 -6.08 -3.02 15.16
CA ILE A 288 -5.56 -2.12 16.18
C ILE A 288 -6.27 -0.76 16.10
N LEU A 289 -6.41 -0.18 14.92
CA LEU A 289 -7.08 1.10 14.72
C LEU A 289 -8.57 1.05 15.07
N ALA A 290 -9.25 -0.05 14.75
CA ALA A 290 -10.67 -0.24 15.07
C ALA A 290 -10.93 -0.44 16.58
N SER A 291 -9.88 -0.75 17.37
CA SER A 291 -9.99 -0.92 18.84
C SER A 291 -9.92 0.41 19.61
N ALA A 292 -9.87 1.54 18.92
CA ALA A 292 -9.80 2.88 19.49
C ALA A 292 -11.13 3.33 20.16
#